data_51cfb40275f2c08c211084cc162472a1
#
_entry.id   51cfb40275f2c08c211084cc162472a1
#
_cell.length_a   1.000
_cell.length_b   1.000
_cell.length_c   1.000
_cell.angle_alpha   90.00
_cell.angle_beta   90.00
_cell.angle_gamma   90.00
#
_symmetry.space_group_name_H-M   'P 1'
#
loop_
_entity.id
_entity.type
_entity.pdbx_description
1 polymer ?
#
loop_
_entity_poly.entity_id
_entity_poly.type
_entity_poly.pdbx_seq_one_letter_code
_entity_poly.pdbx_strand_id
1 'polypeptide(L)'
;LNIHATALPVVNVALIRAFQHRSISMEFALMSVTLTRWLPGLFLSAALPLLAQAAVPGEAAPDNAPNDAPTYGPELQGFQYPYTLKHFAFESQGKSLQMGYMDVAAQGKANGRTVVLMHGKNFCAATWDSSIKALSEAGYRVVAPDQIGFCTSSKPDNYQYSFQQLATNTHRLLKTLGIQKASLLGHSTGGMLATRYALLFPDQVEQLALVNPIGLEDWKALGVPYRTVDQWYQRELKVTAQGIRDYERTTYYDGRWKPEFDRWVDMLAGLSNGPGKTRVAWNSALIYDMIFTQPVYYEFKDLKMPTLLLIGTSDTTAIGKDLASPEVKAKIGHYDVLGKQVAKLIPQSTLVEFPGLGHAPQMEEPAKFHQALLGWLNNSNPVR
;
A
#
# COMPACT_ATOMS: atom_id res chain seq x y z
N LEU A 1 -30.91 15.57 -57.85
CA LEU A 1 -29.73 16.46 -57.92
C LEU A 1 -28.60 15.75 -57.29
N ASN A 2 -27.61 15.51 -58.08
CA ASN A 2 -26.39 14.67 -58.00
C ASN A 2 -25.77 14.42 -56.60
N ILE A 3 -25.61 13.13 -56.34
CA ILE A 3 -24.77 12.52 -55.28
C ILE A 3 -23.44 12.18 -55.94
N HIS A 4 -22.36 12.77 -55.49
CA HIS A 4 -21.01 12.30 -55.79
C HIS A 4 -20.52 11.41 -54.66
N ALA A 5 -20.39 10.09 -54.96
CA ALA A 5 -19.68 9.12 -54.13
C ALA A 5 -18.19 9.19 -54.47
N THR A 6 -17.34 9.45 -53.48
CA THR A 6 -15.89 9.31 -53.58
C THR A 6 -15.45 8.00 -52.95
N ALA A 7 -14.80 7.17 -53.75
CA ALA A 7 -14.30 5.83 -53.42
C ALA A 7 -13.08 5.91 -52.48
N LEU A 8 -13.06 4.98 -51.50
CA LEU A 8 -11.88 4.68 -50.65
C LEU A 8 -10.95 3.70 -51.40
N PRO A 9 -9.63 3.79 -51.27
CA PRO A 9 -8.69 2.89 -51.90
C PRO A 9 -8.61 1.53 -51.15
N VAL A 10 -8.65 0.48 -51.95
CA VAL A 10 -8.44 -0.92 -51.59
C VAL A 10 -6.95 -1.11 -51.22
N VAL A 11 -6.63 -1.47 -50.00
CA VAL A 11 -5.31 -1.91 -49.58
C VAL A 11 -5.14 -3.39 -49.80
N ASN A 12 -4.12 -3.72 -50.59
CA ASN A 12 -3.77 -5.02 -51.14
C ASN A 12 -3.32 -5.99 -50.01
N VAL A 13 -4.03 -7.12 -49.88
CA VAL A 13 -3.67 -8.23 -48.99
C VAL A 13 -2.77 -9.20 -49.76
N ALA A 14 -1.47 -8.95 -49.76
CA ALA A 14 -0.50 -9.93 -50.26
C ALA A 14 0.87 -9.66 -49.63
N LEU A 15 1.10 -10.15 -48.38
CA LEU A 15 2.43 -10.39 -47.82
C LEU A 15 2.35 -11.03 -46.41
N ILE A 16 1.66 -12.21 -46.35
CA ILE A 16 1.81 -13.13 -45.20
C ILE A 16 1.89 -14.56 -45.77
N ARG A 17 3.07 -14.93 -46.22
CA ARG A 17 3.50 -16.34 -46.41
C ARG A 17 5.00 -16.35 -46.68
N ALA A 18 5.84 -16.37 -45.65
CA ALA A 18 7.18 -16.94 -45.68
C ALA A 18 7.85 -16.75 -44.33
N PHE A 19 7.57 -17.60 -43.35
CA PHE A 19 8.49 -17.96 -42.27
C PHE A 19 7.92 -19.20 -41.55
N GLN A 20 8.03 -20.34 -42.24
CA GLN A 20 7.99 -21.66 -41.59
C GLN A 20 9.24 -22.42 -42.05
N HIS A 21 9.84 -23.11 -41.07
CA HIS A 21 10.97 -24.05 -41.17
C HIS A 21 12.39 -23.45 -41.15
N ARG A 22 12.93 -23.36 -39.96
CA ARG A 22 14.30 -23.80 -39.66
C ARG A 22 14.34 -24.38 -38.25
N SER A 23 14.30 -25.71 -38.18
CA SER A 23 14.69 -26.53 -37.05
C SER A 23 16.19 -26.45 -36.91
N ILE A 24 16.69 -26.04 -35.76
CA ILE A 24 18.11 -26.14 -35.38
C ILE A 24 18.21 -27.29 -34.38
N SER A 25 18.78 -28.40 -34.84
CA SER A 25 19.21 -29.54 -34.01
C SER A 25 20.45 -29.11 -33.22
N MET A 26 20.38 -29.16 -31.91
CA MET A 26 21.57 -29.04 -31.06
C MET A 26 21.95 -30.45 -30.58
N GLU A 27 23.09 -30.94 -31.08
CA GLU A 27 23.74 -32.17 -30.63
C GLU A 27 24.34 -31.98 -29.24
N PHE A 28 24.01 -32.88 -28.34
CA PHE A 28 24.67 -33.01 -27.05
C PHE A 28 25.95 -33.85 -27.19
N ALA A 29 27.10 -33.26 -27.00
CA ALA A 29 28.36 -33.96 -26.87
C ALA A 29 28.53 -34.42 -25.41
N LEU A 30 28.43 -35.71 -25.18
CA LEU A 30 28.80 -36.37 -23.91
C LEU A 30 30.33 -36.48 -23.80
N MET A 31 30.94 -35.78 -22.88
CA MET A 31 32.34 -35.98 -22.50
C MET A 31 32.39 -36.88 -21.27
N SER A 32 32.85 -38.15 -21.51
CA SER A 32 33.18 -39.15 -20.51
C SER A 32 34.53 -38.79 -19.89
N VAL A 33 34.61 -38.64 -18.58
CA VAL A 33 35.89 -38.59 -17.83
C VAL A 33 36.08 -39.90 -17.08
N THR A 34 37.11 -40.62 -17.48
CA THR A 34 37.57 -41.87 -16.90
C THR A 34 38.26 -41.65 -15.54
N LEU A 35 37.82 -42.43 -14.54
CA LEU A 35 38.50 -42.57 -13.25
C LEU A 35 39.77 -43.39 -13.41
N THR A 36 40.91 -42.89 -12.94
CA THR A 36 42.08 -43.69 -12.68
C THR A 36 42.39 -43.68 -11.19
N ARG A 37 42.29 -44.85 -10.59
CA ARG A 37 42.70 -45.15 -9.21
C ARG A 37 44.24 -45.23 -9.12
N TRP A 38 44.82 -44.63 -8.07
CA TRP A 38 46.09 -45.10 -7.43
C TRP A 38 46.14 -44.68 -5.97
N LEU A 39 46.29 -45.61 -5.05
CA LEU A 39 46.74 -45.52 -3.67
C LEU A 39 48.16 -46.23 -3.65
N PRO A 40 49.02 -46.16 -2.61
CA PRO A 40 48.89 -45.66 -1.25
C PRO A 40 50.13 -44.91 -0.66
N GLY A 41 49.93 -44.29 0.52
CA GLY A 41 50.90 -44.35 1.63
C GLY A 41 51.88 -43.21 1.78
N LEU A 42 51.72 -42.44 2.85
CA LEU A 42 52.78 -42.21 3.87
C LEU A 42 52.18 -41.33 5.01
N PHE A 43 52.28 -41.89 6.23
CA PHE A 43 51.97 -41.16 7.47
C PHE A 43 53.09 -40.13 7.74
N LEU A 44 52.75 -38.85 7.90
CA LEU A 44 53.60 -37.88 8.56
C LEU A 44 52.79 -37.12 9.59
N SER A 45 53.05 -37.37 10.86
CA SER A 45 52.50 -36.66 12.00
C SER A 45 53.07 -35.26 12.04
N ALA A 46 52.28 -34.24 11.77
CA ALA A 46 52.64 -32.86 12.04
C ALA A 46 51.72 -32.31 13.13
N ALA A 47 52.30 -31.97 14.26
CA ALA A 47 51.65 -31.27 15.35
C ALA A 47 51.19 -29.87 14.88
N LEU A 48 49.90 -29.61 14.94
CA LEU A 48 49.33 -28.30 14.73
C LEU A 48 49.35 -27.51 16.07
N PRO A 49 49.79 -26.25 16.07
CA PRO A 49 49.59 -25.40 17.22
C PRO A 49 48.13 -25.01 17.41
N LEU A 50 47.63 -25.08 18.62
CA LEU A 50 46.34 -24.54 19.05
C LEU A 50 46.35 -23.01 18.80
N LEU A 51 45.72 -22.57 17.73
CA LEU A 51 45.31 -21.20 17.59
C LEU A 51 44.02 -21.02 18.39
N ALA A 52 44.09 -20.24 19.45
CA ALA A 52 42.94 -19.78 20.21
C ALA A 52 42.01 -19.00 19.22
N GLN A 53 40.88 -19.59 18.90
CA GLN A 53 39.79 -18.88 18.24
C GLN A 53 39.27 -17.80 19.19
N ALA A 54 39.50 -16.53 18.84
CA ALA A 54 38.80 -15.42 19.46
C ALA A 54 37.30 -15.64 19.23
N ALA A 55 36.53 -15.67 20.32
CA ALA A 55 35.10 -15.74 20.29
C ALA A 55 34.56 -14.52 19.54
N VAL A 56 33.87 -14.74 18.44
CA VAL A 56 33.03 -13.72 17.77
C VAL A 56 31.92 -13.38 18.73
N PRO A 57 31.67 -12.09 19.02
CA PRO A 57 30.55 -11.71 19.91
C PRO A 57 29.24 -12.20 19.31
N GLY A 58 28.54 -13.00 20.08
CA GLY A 58 27.22 -13.54 20.02
C GLY A 58 26.35 -13.15 18.83
N GLU A 59 26.19 -14.09 17.92
CA GLU A 59 24.97 -14.25 17.16
C GLU A 59 23.87 -14.53 18.20
N ALA A 60 22.96 -13.55 18.40
CA ALA A 60 21.85 -13.72 19.31
C ALA A 60 21.06 -14.96 18.83
N ALA A 61 20.89 -15.92 19.73
CA ALA A 61 20.03 -17.08 19.50
C ALA A 61 18.67 -16.58 19.01
N PRO A 62 18.00 -17.28 18.06
CA PRO A 62 16.66 -16.90 17.65
C PRO A 62 15.77 -16.94 18.92
N ASP A 63 15.21 -15.80 19.23
CA ASP A 63 14.27 -15.63 20.34
C ASP A 63 12.99 -16.43 19.99
N ASN A 64 12.94 -17.67 20.41
CA ASN A 64 11.76 -18.55 20.34
C ASN A 64 10.81 -18.22 21.50
N ALA A 65 10.62 -16.93 21.80
CA ALA A 65 9.51 -16.52 22.64
C ALA A 65 8.22 -16.95 21.92
N PRO A 66 7.25 -17.57 22.60
CA PRO A 66 5.95 -17.87 22.03
C PRO A 66 5.40 -16.59 21.39
N ASN A 67 4.95 -16.69 20.16
CA ASN A 67 4.36 -15.56 19.45
C ASN A 67 2.96 -15.37 20.07
N ASP A 68 2.87 -14.66 21.20
CA ASP A 68 1.64 -14.39 21.94
C ASP A 68 0.65 -13.50 21.17
N ALA A 69 0.99 -13.13 19.95
CA ALA A 69 0.11 -12.35 19.10
C ALA A 69 -1.17 -13.16 18.77
N PRO A 70 -2.32 -12.48 18.74
CA PRO A 70 -3.58 -13.12 18.42
C PRO A 70 -3.56 -13.77 17.04
N THR A 71 -4.52 -14.68 16.81
CA THR A 71 -4.71 -15.35 15.51
C THR A 71 -6.08 -14.98 14.97
N TYR A 72 -6.11 -14.39 13.76
CA TYR A 72 -7.35 -13.99 13.08
C TYR A 72 -7.54 -14.76 11.77
N GLY A 73 -8.80 -14.88 11.34
CA GLY A 73 -9.13 -15.42 10.02
C GLY A 73 -8.62 -14.53 8.87
N PRO A 74 -8.62 -15.04 7.62
CA PRO A 74 -8.08 -14.32 6.46
C PRO A 74 -8.81 -13.00 6.13
N GLU A 75 -10.08 -12.87 6.49
CA GLU A 75 -10.84 -11.62 6.45
C GLU A 75 -10.95 -10.99 7.86
N LEU A 76 -9.88 -11.10 8.66
CA LEU A 76 -9.75 -10.50 9.99
C LEU A 76 -10.85 -10.94 10.98
N GLN A 77 -11.43 -12.13 10.77
CA GLN A 77 -12.40 -12.70 11.69
C GLN A 77 -11.79 -12.87 13.10
N GLY A 78 -12.47 -12.36 14.10
CA GLY A 78 -12.01 -12.34 15.49
C GLY A 78 -11.49 -10.99 15.96
N PHE A 79 -11.13 -10.06 15.07
CA PHE A 79 -10.76 -8.70 15.43
C PHE A 79 -12.01 -7.82 15.61
N GLN A 80 -12.04 -7.00 16.66
CA GLN A 80 -13.17 -6.12 16.98
C GLN A 80 -13.03 -4.77 16.26
N TYR A 81 -13.96 -4.47 15.36
CA TYR A 81 -14.10 -3.16 14.72
C TYR A 81 -14.76 -2.15 15.65
N PRO A 82 -14.37 -0.86 15.61
CA PRO A 82 -14.91 0.16 16.51
C PRO A 82 -16.36 0.53 16.22
N TYR A 83 -16.84 0.30 15.00
CA TYR A 83 -18.20 0.56 14.55
C TYR A 83 -18.76 -0.67 13.81
N THR A 84 -20.07 -0.68 13.56
CA THR A 84 -20.74 -1.79 12.87
C THR A 84 -20.12 -2.01 11.49
N LEU A 85 -19.57 -3.21 11.29
CA LEU A 85 -19.03 -3.69 10.03
C LEU A 85 -20.16 -4.14 9.12
N LYS A 86 -20.19 -3.66 7.89
CA LYS A 86 -21.10 -4.03 6.82
C LYS A 86 -20.30 -4.63 5.66
N HIS A 87 -20.98 -5.34 4.74
CA HIS A 87 -20.34 -5.95 3.58
C HIS A 87 -21.08 -5.55 2.30
N PHE A 88 -20.31 -5.17 1.29
CA PHE A 88 -20.77 -4.90 -0.06
C PHE A 88 -20.32 -6.04 -0.97
N ALA A 89 -21.28 -6.84 -1.42
CA ALA A 89 -21.05 -7.94 -2.36
C ALA A 89 -21.13 -7.44 -3.82
N PHE A 90 -20.16 -7.84 -4.64
CA PHE A 90 -20.09 -7.43 -6.05
C PHE A 90 -19.21 -8.37 -6.88
N GLU A 91 -19.39 -8.33 -8.21
CA GLU A 91 -18.54 -9.06 -9.15
C GLU A 91 -17.40 -8.16 -9.66
N SER A 92 -16.17 -8.70 -9.68
CA SER A 92 -15.02 -8.05 -10.26
C SER A 92 -14.04 -9.08 -10.81
N GLN A 93 -13.58 -8.89 -12.05
CA GLN A 93 -12.65 -9.78 -12.75
C GLN A 93 -13.11 -11.26 -12.74
N GLY A 94 -14.44 -11.49 -12.92
CA GLY A 94 -15.05 -12.81 -12.92
C GLY A 94 -15.08 -13.50 -11.55
N LYS A 95 -14.95 -12.75 -10.45
CA LYS A 95 -14.98 -13.26 -9.08
C LYS A 95 -16.04 -12.55 -8.25
N SER A 96 -16.78 -13.34 -7.46
CA SER A 96 -17.69 -12.81 -6.43
C SER A 96 -16.85 -12.34 -5.23
N LEU A 97 -16.89 -11.06 -4.96
CA LEU A 97 -16.09 -10.41 -3.91
C LEU A 97 -16.99 -9.72 -2.87
N GLN A 98 -16.47 -9.57 -1.67
CA GLN A 98 -17.06 -8.77 -0.61
C GLN A 98 -16.09 -7.70 -0.13
N MET A 99 -16.56 -6.45 -0.03
CA MET A 99 -15.83 -5.35 0.57
C MET A 99 -16.43 -5.05 1.94
N GLY A 100 -15.65 -5.20 3.00
CA GLY A 100 -16.03 -4.76 4.34
C GLY A 100 -15.98 -3.24 4.44
N TYR A 101 -16.91 -2.62 5.17
CA TYR A 101 -16.89 -1.19 5.40
C TYR A 101 -17.67 -0.81 6.65
N MET A 102 -17.28 0.32 7.25
CA MET A 102 -18.08 1.02 8.27
C MET A 102 -18.78 2.21 7.59
N ASP A 103 -20.03 2.47 7.98
CA ASP A 103 -20.85 3.59 7.51
C ASP A 103 -21.53 4.20 8.72
N VAL A 104 -20.98 5.31 9.19
CA VAL A 104 -21.34 5.97 10.43
C VAL A 104 -22.07 7.27 10.11
N ALA A 105 -23.30 7.35 10.59
CA ALA A 105 -24.11 8.56 10.44
C ALA A 105 -23.53 9.71 11.26
N ALA A 106 -23.83 10.95 10.84
CA ALA A 106 -23.54 12.13 11.63
C ALA A 106 -24.15 12.02 13.04
N GLN A 107 -23.36 12.38 14.05
CA GLN A 107 -23.81 12.51 15.42
C GLN A 107 -24.19 13.98 15.67
N GLY A 108 -25.40 14.21 16.18
CA GLY A 108 -25.93 15.57 16.34
C GLY A 108 -26.50 16.16 15.04
N LYS A 109 -26.24 17.45 14.77
CA LYS A 109 -26.76 18.14 13.59
C LYS A 109 -25.95 17.76 12.33
N ALA A 110 -26.55 16.97 11.44
CA ALA A 110 -25.94 16.60 10.18
C ALA A 110 -25.69 17.84 9.30
N ASN A 111 -24.52 17.91 8.68
CA ASN A 111 -24.14 18.98 7.72
C ASN A 111 -24.44 18.61 6.26
N GLY A 112 -24.99 17.40 6.00
CA GLY A 112 -25.34 16.91 4.67
C GLY A 112 -24.16 16.41 3.84
N ARG A 113 -22.92 16.41 4.39
CA ARG A 113 -21.71 16.04 3.68
C ARG A 113 -21.20 14.66 4.13
N THR A 114 -20.53 13.97 3.21
CA THR A 114 -19.91 12.67 3.47
C THR A 114 -18.40 12.77 3.35
N VAL A 115 -17.69 12.08 4.26
CA VAL A 115 -16.23 11.86 4.17
C VAL A 115 -15.98 10.37 3.98
N VAL A 116 -15.13 10.02 3.00
CA VAL A 116 -14.69 8.65 2.74
C VAL A 116 -13.23 8.51 3.18
N LEU A 117 -12.95 7.54 4.04
CA LEU A 117 -11.63 7.31 4.64
C LEU A 117 -10.97 6.11 3.96
N MET A 118 -9.83 6.34 3.29
CA MET A 118 -9.06 5.32 2.58
C MET A 118 -7.79 5.00 3.36
N HIS A 119 -7.69 3.77 3.89
CA HIS A 119 -6.59 3.33 4.74
C HIS A 119 -5.30 3.05 3.97
N GLY A 120 -4.15 3.02 4.67
CA GLY A 120 -2.85 2.62 4.14
C GLY A 120 -2.67 1.09 4.08
N LYS A 121 -1.53 0.64 3.52
CA LYS A 121 -1.28 -0.80 3.30
C LYS A 121 -1.20 -1.60 4.60
N ASN A 122 -0.58 -1.06 5.64
CA ASN A 122 -0.47 -1.72 6.96
C ASN A 122 -1.59 -1.30 7.92
N PHE A 123 -2.72 -0.87 7.37
CA PHE A 123 -3.84 -0.33 8.13
C PHE A 123 -5.15 -0.91 7.59
N CYS A 124 -6.18 -0.83 8.42
CA CYS A 124 -7.54 -1.19 8.09
C CYS A 124 -8.47 0.01 8.30
N ALA A 125 -9.70 -0.08 7.85
CA ALA A 125 -10.73 0.91 8.17
C ALA A 125 -10.85 1.14 9.70
N ALA A 126 -10.61 0.11 10.51
CA ALA A 126 -10.62 0.20 11.96
C ALA A 126 -9.63 1.22 12.54
N THR A 127 -8.51 1.46 11.89
CA THR A 127 -7.49 2.43 12.35
C THR A 127 -7.94 3.88 12.27
N TRP A 128 -9.06 4.15 11.60
CA TRP A 128 -9.70 5.44 11.54
C TRP A 128 -10.64 5.76 12.71
N ASP A 129 -10.66 4.94 13.77
CA ASP A 129 -11.56 5.04 14.91
C ASP A 129 -11.72 6.49 15.43
N SER A 130 -10.62 7.13 15.81
CA SER A 130 -10.62 8.51 16.32
C SER A 130 -11.07 9.53 15.27
N SER A 131 -10.73 9.30 13.99
CA SER A 131 -11.15 10.19 12.89
C SER A 131 -12.62 10.03 12.56
N ILE A 132 -13.17 8.79 12.60
CA ILE A 132 -14.60 8.55 12.44
C ILE A 132 -15.38 9.27 13.54
N LYS A 133 -14.91 9.14 14.80
CA LYS A 133 -15.52 9.84 15.94
C LYS A 133 -15.55 11.35 15.72
N ALA A 134 -14.39 11.97 15.46
CA ALA A 134 -14.29 13.42 15.30
C ALA A 134 -15.12 13.97 14.13
N LEU A 135 -15.11 13.26 12.98
CA LEU A 135 -15.89 13.67 11.81
C LEU A 135 -17.40 13.50 12.02
N SER A 136 -17.83 12.40 12.61
CA SER A 136 -19.26 12.17 12.86
C SER A 136 -19.82 13.14 13.90
N GLU A 137 -19.07 13.46 14.95
CA GLU A 137 -19.44 14.50 15.93
C GLU A 137 -19.51 15.91 15.29
N ALA A 138 -18.68 16.17 14.26
CA ALA A 138 -18.72 17.40 13.48
C ALA A 138 -19.84 17.42 12.43
N GLY A 139 -20.72 16.43 12.41
CA GLY A 139 -21.89 16.38 11.55
C GLY A 139 -21.70 15.74 10.18
N TYR A 140 -20.58 15.10 9.90
CA TYR A 140 -20.34 14.37 8.66
C TYR A 140 -20.86 12.93 8.74
N ARG A 141 -21.42 12.39 7.63
CA ARG A 141 -21.50 10.95 7.44
C ARG A 141 -20.11 10.45 7.08
N VAL A 142 -19.67 9.34 7.67
CA VAL A 142 -18.34 8.80 7.45
C VAL A 142 -18.42 7.38 6.91
N VAL A 143 -17.77 7.13 5.78
CA VAL A 143 -17.65 5.79 5.17
C VAL A 143 -16.19 5.38 5.14
N ALA A 144 -15.85 4.25 5.74
CA ALA A 144 -14.51 3.73 5.79
C ALA A 144 -14.48 2.28 5.25
N PRO A 145 -14.17 2.06 3.97
CA PRO A 145 -14.02 0.72 3.41
C PRO A 145 -12.65 0.11 3.71
N ASP A 146 -12.63 -1.19 3.94
CA ASP A 146 -11.44 -2.02 3.73
C ASP A 146 -11.33 -2.33 2.23
N GLN A 147 -10.22 -2.00 1.61
CA GLN A 147 -10.05 -2.27 0.18
C GLN A 147 -9.92 -3.77 -0.09
N ILE A 148 -10.27 -4.23 -1.31
CA ILE A 148 -10.06 -5.63 -1.72
C ILE A 148 -8.57 -5.98 -1.57
N GLY A 149 -8.29 -7.13 -0.98
CA GLY A 149 -6.95 -7.57 -0.61
C GLY A 149 -6.56 -7.26 0.85
N PHE A 150 -7.37 -6.46 1.56
CA PHE A 150 -7.08 -6.01 2.92
C PHE A 150 -8.14 -6.48 3.92
N CYS A 151 -7.74 -6.60 5.13
CA CYS A 151 -8.53 -6.68 6.38
C CYS A 151 -9.80 -7.55 6.27
N THR A 152 -10.99 -6.95 6.34
CA THR A 152 -12.27 -7.71 6.30
C THR A 152 -12.79 -7.96 4.89
N SER A 153 -12.07 -7.50 3.87
CA SER A 153 -12.42 -7.68 2.47
C SER A 153 -11.82 -8.94 1.87
N SER A 154 -12.45 -9.43 0.79
CA SER A 154 -11.99 -10.60 0.03
C SER A 154 -10.52 -10.47 -0.41
N LYS A 155 -9.81 -11.59 -0.35
CA LYS A 155 -8.41 -11.75 -0.81
C LYS A 155 -8.35 -12.79 -1.91
N PRO A 156 -8.70 -12.43 -3.15
CA PRO A 156 -8.78 -13.36 -4.26
C PRO A 156 -7.39 -13.83 -4.73
N ASP A 157 -7.27 -15.10 -5.11
CA ASP A 157 -5.99 -15.71 -5.51
C ASP A 157 -5.44 -15.12 -6.83
N ASN A 158 -6.29 -14.91 -7.82
CA ASN A 158 -5.91 -14.39 -9.13
C ASN A 158 -6.65 -13.07 -9.40
N TYR A 159 -6.11 -11.97 -8.90
CA TYR A 159 -6.68 -10.65 -9.06
C TYR A 159 -5.60 -9.66 -9.50
N GLN A 160 -5.85 -8.95 -10.57
CA GLN A 160 -4.97 -7.90 -11.03
C GLN A 160 -5.25 -6.62 -10.25
N TYR A 161 -4.40 -6.34 -9.28
CA TYR A 161 -4.48 -5.10 -8.51
C TYR A 161 -4.04 -3.90 -9.34
N SER A 162 -4.88 -2.86 -9.31
CA SER A 162 -4.52 -1.53 -9.78
C SER A 162 -5.25 -0.47 -8.96
N PHE A 163 -4.67 0.73 -8.85
CA PHE A 163 -5.38 1.84 -8.19
C PHE A 163 -6.68 2.18 -8.92
N GLN A 164 -6.73 2.03 -10.25
CA GLN A 164 -7.93 2.20 -11.05
C GLN A 164 -9.03 1.21 -10.64
N GLN A 165 -8.67 -0.06 -10.47
CA GLN A 165 -9.61 -1.09 -10.05
C GLN A 165 -10.12 -0.87 -8.63
N LEU A 166 -9.23 -0.54 -7.68
CA LEU A 166 -9.62 -0.24 -6.30
C LEU A 166 -10.50 1.01 -6.20
N ALA A 167 -10.18 2.07 -6.96
CA ALA A 167 -11.01 3.27 -7.07
C ALA A 167 -12.39 2.94 -7.65
N THR A 168 -12.46 2.11 -8.71
CA THR A 168 -13.72 1.66 -9.31
C THR A 168 -14.55 0.84 -8.32
N ASN A 169 -13.94 -0.04 -7.55
CA ASN A 169 -14.63 -0.81 -6.50
C ASN A 169 -15.23 0.11 -5.44
N THR A 170 -14.44 1.09 -4.96
CA THR A 170 -14.90 2.10 -4.00
C THR A 170 -16.03 2.95 -4.59
N HIS A 171 -15.92 3.37 -5.85
CA HIS A 171 -16.99 4.09 -6.55
C HIS A 171 -18.31 3.30 -6.58
N ARG A 172 -18.25 2.00 -6.87
CA ARG A 172 -19.43 1.12 -6.86
C ARG A 172 -20.08 1.04 -5.46
N LEU A 173 -19.26 0.93 -4.41
CA LEU A 173 -19.75 0.99 -3.03
C LEU A 173 -20.49 2.31 -2.78
N LEU A 174 -19.87 3.45 -3.05
CA LEU A 174 -20.45 4.77 -2.82
C LEU A 174 -21.76 4.96 -3.60
N LYS A 175 -21.80 4.50 -4.84
CA LYS A 175 -23.03 4.51 -5.66
C LYS A 175 -24.16 3.68 -5.02
N THR A 176 -23.84 2.49 -4.49
CA THR A 176 -24.82 1.65 -3.78
C THR A 176 -25.34 2.31 -2.51
N LEU A 177 -24.50 3.11 -1.84
CA LEU A 177 -24.87 3.89 -0.64
C LEU A 177 -25.60 5.21 -0.96
N GLY A 178 -25.87 5.49 -2.25
CA GLY A 178 -26.53 6.73 -2.72
C GLY A 178 -25.65 7.98 -2.58
N ILE A 179 -24.34 7.82 -2.44
CA ILE A 179 -23.39 8.93 -2.26
C ILE A 179 -22.93 9.39 -3.64
N GLN A 180 -23.37 10.60 -4.05
CA GLN A 180 -23.03 11.18 -5.34
C GLN A 180 -21.74 12.00 -5.28
N LYS A 181 -21.50 12.68 -4.17
CA LYS A 181 -20.29 13.47 -3.91
C LYS A 181 -19.79 13.22 -2.50
N ALA A 182 -18.48 13.25 -2.31
CA ALA A 182 -17.85 13.11 -0.99
C ALA A 182 -16.51 13.84 -0.93
N SER A 183 -16.09 14.20 0.27
CA SER A 183 -14.70 14.53 0.55
C SER A 183 -13.93 13.20 0.78
N LEU A 184 -12.74 13.09 0.21
CA LEU A 184 -11.88 11.91 0.38
C LEU A 184 -10.75 12.23 1.36
N LEU A 185 -10.46 11.31 2.26
CA LEU A 185 -9.29 11.35 3.14
C LEU A 185 -8.51 10.07 2.96
N GLY A 186 -7.30 10.17 2.40
CA GLY A 186 -6.44 9.02 2.14
C GLY A 186 -5.14 9.07 2.92
N HIS A 187 -4.81 7.99 3.64
CA HIS A 187 -3.56 7.82 4.38
C HIS A 187 -2.62 6.88 3.64
N SER A 188 -1.34 7.25 3.51
CA SER A 188 -0.32 6.37 2.95
C SER A 188 -0.69 5.87 1.54
N THR A 189 -0.78 4.55 1.31
CA THR A 189 -1.30 3.94 0.06
C THR A 189 -2.74 4.39 -0.24
N GLY A 190 -3.56 4.63 0.79
CA GLY A 190 -4.88 5.24 0.64
C GLY A 190 -4.83 6.64 0.04
N GLY A 191 -3.74 7.37 0.22
CA GLY A 191 -3.49 8.65 -0.44
C GLY A 191 -3.27 8.49 -1.95
N MET A 192 -2.50 7.47 -2.38
CA MET A 192 -2.38 7.15 -3.82
C MET A 192 -3.74 6.75 -4.41
N LEU A 193 -4.51 5.94 -3.67
CA LEU A 193 -5.86 5.52 -4.08
C LEU A 193 -6.83 6.70 -4.17
N ALA A 194 -6.83 7.59 -3.17
CA ALA A 194 -7.68 8.78 -3.15
C ALA A 194 -7.34 9.73 -4.32
N THR A 195 -6.04 9.90 -4.62
CA THR A 195 -5.56 10.64 -5.79
C THR A 195 -6.08 10.00 -7.08
N ARG A 196 -5.94 8.68 -7.24
CA ARG A 196 -6.45 7.96 -8.41
C ARG A 196 -7.97 8.06 -8.54
N TYR A 197 -8.70 7.96 -7.43
CA TYR A 197 -10.15 8.14 -7.43
C TYR A 197 -10.52 9.55 -7.90
N ALA A 198 -9.86 10.57 -7.37
CA ALA A 198 -10.11 11.97 -7.72
C ALA A 198 -9.84 12.29 -9.20
N LEU A 199 -8.85 11.63 -9.80
CA LEU A 199 -8.53 11.74 -11.23
C LEU A 199 -9.56 11.02 -12.12
N LEU A 200 -10.09 9.86 -11.67
CA LEU A 200 -11.08 9.09 -12.44
C LEU A 200 -12.50 9.65 -12.32
N PHE A 201 -12.85 10.17 -11.16
CA PHE A 201 -14.21 10.63 -10.82
C PHE A 201 -14.21 12.06 -10.26
N PRO A 202 -13.63 13.06 -10.98
CA PRO A 202 -13.42 14.40 -10.42
C PRO A 202 -14.71 15.10 -9.98
N ASP A 203 -15.83 14.86 -10.67
CA ASP A 203 -17.12 15.48 -10.35
C ASP A 203 -17.77 14.92 -9.07
N GLN A 204 -17.25 13.82 -8.55
CA GLN A 204 -17.73 13.17 -7.32
C GLN A 204 -16.89 13.51 -6.09
N VAL A 205 -15.80 14.25 -6.26
CA VAL A 205 -14.90 14.63 -5.17
C VAL A 205 -15.08 16.12 -4.87
N GLU A 206 -15.61 16.42 -3.68
CA GLU A 206 -15.74 17.80 -3.21
C GLU A 206 -14.39 18.36 -2.78
N GLN A 207 -13.63 17.56 -2.02
CA GLN A 207 -12.36 17.92 -1.41
C GLN A 207 -11.51 16.66 -1.28
N LEU A 208 -10.20 16.81 -1.42
CA LEU A 208 -9.23 15.72 -1.27
C LEU A 208 -8.26 16.05 -0.14
N ALA A 209 -8.19 15.20 0.89
CA ALA A 209 -7.18 15.31 1.94
C ALA A 209 -6.24 14.10 1.91
N LEU A 210 -4.95 14.34 1.95
CA LEU A 210 -3.89 13.35 1.84
C LEU A 210 -3.03 13.39 3.10
N VAL A 211 -3.03 12.31 3.88
CA VAL A 211 -2.30 12.17 5.14
C VAL A 211 -1.06 11.34 4.89
N ASN A 212 0.11 11.93 5.00
CA ASN A 212 1.38 11.26 4.72
C ASN A 212 1.25 10.26 3.55
N PRO A 213 0.71 10.71 2.38
CA PRO A 213 0.51 9.82 1.26
C PRO A 213 1.86 9.28 0.80
N ILE A 214 1.96 8.00 0.48
CA ILE A 214 3.10 7.52 -0.29
C ILE A 214 2.91 7.87 -1.77
N GLY A 215 3.97 7.77 -2.57
CA GLY A 215 3.91 8.18 -3.98
C GLY A 215 4.04 9.69 -4.21
N LEU A 216 4.55 10.45 -3.22
CA LEU A 216 5.01 11.83 -3.41
C LEU A 216 6.30 11.91 -4.23
N GLU A 217 6.89 10.77 -4.56
CA GLU A 217 8.07 10.58 -5.40
C GLU A 217 7.95 9.28 -6.19
N ASP A 218 8.65 9.15 -7.31
CA ASP A 218 8.73 7.90 -8.08
C ASP A 218 10.03 7.17 -7.74
N TRP A 219 9.95 6.17 -6.89
CA TRP A 219 11.10 5.39 -6.42
C TRP A 219 11.87 4.69 -7.54
N LYS A 220 11.17 4.24 -8.61
CA LYS A 220 11.81 3.62 -9.79
C LYS A 220 12.71 4.63 -10.49
N ALA A 221 12.19 5.84 -10.73
CA ALA A 221 12.94 6.92 -11.37
C ALA A 221 14.14 7.38 -10.53
N LEU A 222 14.05 7.24 -9.20
CA LEU A 222 15.11 7.57 -8.25
C LEU A 222 16.14 6.45 -8.08
N GLY A 223 15.93 5.27 -8.70
CA GLY A 223 16.90 4.18 -8.71
C GLY A 223 16.68 3.10 -7.64
N VAL A 224 15.49 3.04 -7.04
CA VAL A 224 15.13 1.91 -6.15
C VAL A 224 14.96 0.65 -7.00
N PRO A 225 15.67 -0.46 -6.69
CA PRO A 225 15.56 -1.70 -7.46
C PRO A 225 14.15 -2.30 -7.37
N TYR A 226 13.68 -2.87 -8.48
CA TYR A 226 12.44 -3.62 -8.50
C TYR A 226 12.56 -4.92 -7.69
N ARG A 227 11.57 -5.18 -6.84
CA ARG A 227 11.40 -6.45 -6.15
C ARG A 227 10.24 -7.21 -6.79
N THR A 228 10.47 -8.45 -7.23
CA THR A 228 9.41 -9.27 -7.85
C THR A 228 8.31 -9.63 -6.86
N VAL A 229 7.12 -9.98 -7.37
CA VAL A 229 6.01 -10.45 -6.53
C VAL A 229 6.43 -11.64 -5.66
N ASP A 230 7.21 -12.60 -6.21
CA ASP A 230 7.69 -13.76 -5.44
C ASP A 230 8.62 -13.33 -4.29
N GLN A 231 9.49 -12.36 -4.51
CA GLN A 231 10.35 -11.81 -3.45
C GLN A 231 9.55 -11.08 -2.37
N TRP A 232 8.52 -10.31 -2.76
CA TRP A 232 7.59 -9.72 -1.82
C TRP A 232 6.86 -10.79 -1.01
N TYR A 233 6.34 -11.83 -1.68
CA TYR A 233 5.65 -12.94 -1.03
C TYR A 233 6.51 -13.64 0.01
N GLN A 234 7.77 -13.96 -0.34
CA GLN A 234 8.71 -14.58 0.61
C GLN A 234 9.00 -13.68 1.83
N ARG A 235 9.00 -12.37 1.64
CA ARG A 235 9.14 -11.40 2.74
C ARG A 235 7.88 -11.39 3.62
N GLU A 236 6.71 -11.30 3.04
CA GLU A 236 5.43 -11.25 3.76
C GLU A 236 5.16 -12.54 4.57
N LEU A 237 5.64 -13.69 4.09
CA LEU A 237 5.57 -14.95 4.85
C LEU A 237 6.42 -14.95 6.15
N LYS A 238 7.39 -14.05 6.27
CA LYS A 238 8.30 -13.95 7.42
C LYS A 238 7.94 -12.83 8.38
N VAL A 239 6.82 -12.14 8.17
CA VAL A 239 6.36 -11.07 9.05
C VAL A 239 6.04 -11.61 10.44
N THR A 240 6.52 -10.92 11.48
CA THR A 240 6.29 -11.24 12.89
C THR A 240 5.75 -10.03 13.64
N ALA A 241 5.10 -10.22 14.77
CA ALA A 241 4.60 -9.13 15.62
C ALA A 241 5.73 -8.15 16.01
N GLN A 242 6.89 -8.69 16.42
CA GLN A 242 8.04 -7.87 16.77
C GLN A 242 8.56 -7.07 15.57
N GLY A 243 8.65 -7.71 14.39
CA GLY A 243 9.08 -7.03 13.16
C GLY A 243 8.12 -5.90 12.74
N ILE A 244 6.80 -6.09 12.90
CA ILE A 244 5.79 -5.05 12.68
C ILE A 244 6.01 -3.90 13.65
N ARG A 245 6.12 -4.19 14.96
CA ARG A 245 6.34 -3.19 16.01
C ARG A 245 7.60 -2.37 15.77
N ASP A 246 8.72 -3.01 15.45
CA ASP A 246 10.00 -2.33 15.23
C ASP A 246 9.95 -1.46 13.97
N TYR A 247 9.32 -1.92 12.92
CA TYR A 247 9.11 -1.15 11.70
C TYR A 247 8.23 0.08 11.96
N GLU A 248 7.09 -0.09 12.62
CA GLU A 248 6.17 1.01 12.91
C GLU A 248 6.80 2.02 13.87
N ARG A 249 7.45 1.54 14.94
CA ARG A 249 8.14 2.41 15.88
C ARG A 249 9.18 3.29 15.18
N THR A 250 9.99 2.69 14.31
CA THR A 250 11.09 3.40 13.64
C THR A 250 10.61 4.29 12.52
N THR A 251 9.64 3.79 11.70
CA THR A 251 9.24 4.46 10.45
C THR A 251 8.01 5.33 10.64
N TYR A 252 7.04 4.88 11.46
CA TYR A 252 5.75 5.57 11.60
C TYR A 252 5.73 6.54 12.78
N TYR A 253 6.47 6.25 13.86
CA TYR A 253 6.35 6.99 15.12
C TYR A 253 7.67 7.65 15.57
N ASP A 254 8.65 7.77 14.68
CA ASP A 254 9.93 8.45 14.95
C ASP A 254 10.61 7.96 16.23
N GLY A 255 10.69 6.63 16.40
CA GLY A 255 11.26 5.96 17.56
C GLY A 255 10.39 5.93 18.82
N ARG A 256 9.26 6.64 18.84
CA ARG A 256 8.33 6.68 19.96
C ARG A 256 7.38 5.50 19.92
N TRP A 257 6.85 5.11 21.09
CA TRP A 257 5.82 4.08 21.19
C TRP A 257 4.81 4.45 22.27
N LYS A 258 3.54 4.24 21.99
CA LYS A 258 2.45 4.37 22.95
C LYS A 258 1.70 3.04 23.06
N PRO A 259 1.21 2.65 24.26
CA PRO A 259 0.49 1.37 24.43
C PRO A 259 -0.72 1.21 23.50
N GLU A 260 -1.39 2.30 23.14
CA GLU A 260 -2.53 2.28 22.22
C GLU A 260 -2.18 1.81 20.79
N PHE A 261 -0.90 1.79 20.42
CA PHE A 261 -0.44 1.29 19.12
C PHE A 261 -0.34 -0.24 19.07
N ASP A 262 -0.23 -0.92 20.23
CA ASP A 262 -0.13 -2.38 20.31
C ASP A 262 -1.29 -3.08 19.60
N ARG A 263 -2.50 -2.56 19.75
CA ARG A 263 -3.70 -3.07 19.07
C ARG A 263 -3.54 -3.19 17.56
N TRP A 264 -2.81 -2.28 16.94
CA TRP A 264 -2.62 -2.25 15.50
C TRP A 264 -1.55 -3.24 15.05
N VAL A 265 -0.51 -3.41 15.87
CA VAL A 265 0.46 -4.51 15.70
C VAL A 265 -0.25 -5.86 15.80
N ASP A 266 -1.08 -6.07 16.81
CA ASP A 266 -1.85 -7.29 17.02
C ASP A 266 -2.80 -7.58 15.86
N MET A 267 -3.43 -6.56 15.29
CA MET A 267 -4.28 -6.68 14.11
C MET A 267 -3.54 -7.27 12.91
N LEU A 268 -2.37 -6.74 12.60
CA LEU A 268 -1.56 -7.19 11.47
C LEU A 268 -0.89 -8.55 11.75
N ALA A 269 -0.35 -8.72 12.95
CA ALA A 269 0.29 -9.96 13.37
C ALA A 269 -0.72 -11.11 13.39
N GLY A 270 -1.94 -10.87 13.86
CA GLY A 270 -3.00 -11.87 13.90
C GLY A 270 -3.40 -12.38 12.51
N LEU A 271 -3.38 -11.53 11.48
CA LEU A 271 -3.54 -11.95 10.09
C LEU A 271 -2.37 -12.81 9.61
N SER A 272 -1.13 -12.41 9.96
CA SER A 272 0.09 -13.11 9.56
C SER A 272 0.32 -14.43 10.28
N ASN A 273 -0.27 -14.60 11.47
CA ASN A 273 -0.22 -15.85 12.26
C ASN A 273 -1.45 -16.75 12.02
N GLY A 274 -2.47 -16.23 11.35
CA GLY A 274 -3.74 -16.89 11.14
C GLY A 274 -3.73 -17.98 10.06
N PRO A 275 -4.84 -18.74 9.95
CA PRO A 275 -4.96 -19.83 8.97
C PRO A 275 -4.94 -19.32 7.52
N GLY A 276 -5.13 -18.02 7.30
CA GLY A 276 -5.07 -17.36 6.00
C GLY A 276 -3.70 -16.81 5.63
N LYS A 277 -2.63 -17.06 6.40
CA LYS A 277 -1.29 -16.47 6.25
C LYS A 277 -0.79 -16.42 4.80
N THR A 278 -0.83 -17.53 4.09
CA THR A 278 -0.35 -17.62 2.70
C THR A 278 -1.16 -16.74 1.75
N ARG A 279 -2.49 -16.72 1.90
CA ARG A 279 -3.39 -15.88 1.11
C ARG A 279 -3.18 -14.40 1.41
N VAL A 280 -3.06 -14.04 2.67
CA VAL A 280 -2.76 -12.67 3.12
C VAL A 280 -1.43 -12.21 2.56
N ALA A 281 -0.37 -13.01 2.70
CA ALA A 281 0.95 -12.72 2.19
C ALA A 281 0.98 -12.56 0.66
N TRP A 282 0.24 -13.42 -0.07
CA TRP A 282 0.15 -13.34 -1.53
C TRP A 282 -0.50 -12.04 -1.99
N ASN A 283 -1.68 -11.71 -1.43
CA ASN A 283 -2.36 -10.47 -1.77
C ASN A 283 -1.53 -9.23 -1.38
N SER A 284 -0.86 -9.28 -0.23
CA SER A 284 0.07 -8.24 0.20
C SER A 284 1.22 -8.02 -0.80
N ALA A 285 1.78 -9.11 -1.35
CA ALA A 285 2.84 -9.05 -2.36
C ALA A 285 2.38 -8.41 -3.67
N LEU A 286 1.19 -8.79 -4.16
CA LEU A 286 0.57 -8.18 -5.35
C LEU A 286 0.28 -6.69 -5.14
N ILE A 287 -0.11 -6.29 -3.93
CA ILE A 287 -0.37 -4.90 -3.57
C ILE A 287 0.94 -4.09 -3.52
N TYR A 288 2.04 -4.65 -3.02
CA TYR A 288 3.35 -3.98 -3.09
C TYR A 288 3.79 -3.75 -4.53
N ASP A 289 3.59 -4.73 -5.41
CA ASP A 289 3.88 -4.58 -6.84
C ASP A 289 3.04 -3.46 -7.46
N MET A 290 1.73 -3.42 -7.17
CA MET A 290 0.85 -2.32 -7.59
C MET A 290 1.39 -0.97 -7.12
N ILE A 291 1.73 -0.83 -5.83
CA ILE A 291 2.22 0.43 -5.25
C ILE A 291 3.49 0.88 -5.96
N PHE A 292 4.45 -0.04 -6.17
CA PHE A 292 5.73 0.28 -6.77
C PHE A 292 5.64 0.60 -8.27
N THR A 293 4.77 -0.10 -9.00
CA THR A 293 4.69 -0.01 -10.47
C THR A 293 3.73 1.07 -10.98
N GLN A 294 2.85 1.61 -10.13
CA GLN A 294 1.79 2.54 -10.53
C GLN A 294 1.91 3.90 -9.79
N PRO A 295 2.95 4.69 -10.06
CA PRO A 295 3.13 5.99 -9.42
C PRO A 295 1.99 6.95 -9.79
N VAL A 296 1.60 7.80 -8.83
CA VAL A 296 0.64 8.90 -9.03
C VAL A 296 1.33 10.26 -9.12
N TYR A 297 2.64 10.30 -8.88
CA TYR A 297 3.46 11.51 -8.79
C TYR A 297 3.28 12.47 -9.98
N TYR A 298 3.25 11.94 -11.19
CA TYR A 298 3.19 12.73 -12.42
C TYR A 298 1.83 13.38 -12.70
N GLU A 299 0.79 12.98 -11.94
CA GLU A 299 -0.59 13.39 -12.18
C GLU A 299 -1.15 14.34 -11.11
N PHE A 300 -0.37 14.70 -10.08
CA PHE A 300 -0.81 15.68 -9.07
C PHE A 300 -1.22 17.02 -9.66
N LYS A 301 -0.59 17.46 -10.74
CA LYS A 301 -0.91 18.68 -11.49
C LYS A 301 -2.29 18.67 -12.14
N ASP A 302 -2.89 17.49 -12.32
CA ASP A 302 -4.17 17.29 -12.99
C ASP A 302 -5.36 17.25 -12.00
N LEU A 303 -5.09 17.35 -10.69
CA LEU A 303 -6.12 17.42 -9.66
C LEU A 303 -6.91 18.74 -9.77
N LYS A 304 -8.25 18.64 -9.78
CA LYS A 304 -9.15 19.77 -10.02
C LYS A 304 -9.82 20.32 -8.76
N MET A 305 -9.82 19.55 -7.68
CA MET A 305 -10.51 19.89 -6.44
C MET A 305 -9.55 20.51 -5.41
N PRO A 306 -10.06 21.28 -4.44
CA PRO A 306 -9.26 21.69 -3.29
C PRO A 306 -8.61 20.49 -2.64
N THR A 307 -7.28 20.56 -2.44
CA THR A 307 -6.49 19.44 -1.93
C THR A 307 -5.68 19.86 -0.70
N LEU A 308 -5.82 19.12 0.39
CA LEU A 308 -5.07 19.30 1.63
C LEU A 308 -3.98 18.24 1.75
N LEU A 309 -2.75 18.66 1.97
CA LEU A 309 -1.65 17.79 2.38
C LEU A 309 -1.44 17.92 3.89
N LEU A 310 -1.52 16.82 4.62
CA LEU A 310 -1.32 16.71 6.07
C LEU A 310 -0.07 15.87 6.28
N ILE A 311 1.06 16.49 6.61
CA ILE A 311 2.38 15.87 6.57
C ILE A 311 3.06 15.87 7.93
N GLY A 312 3.26 14.68 8.50
CA GLY A 312 4.23 14.46 9.59
C GLY A 312 5.64 14.51 9.02
N THR A 313 6.44 15.47 9.45
CA THR A 313 7.71 15.79 8.79
C THR A 313 8.85 14.83 9.14
N SER A 314 8.69 14.01 10.19
CA SER A 314 9.66 12.96 10.56
C SER A 314 9.41 11.63 9.83
N ASP A 315 8.40 11.57 8.93
CA ASP A 315 8.15 10.38 8.12
C ASP A 315 9.30 10.09 7.15
N THR A 316 9.71 8.82 7.11
CA THR A 316 10.80 8.35 6.22
C THR A 316 10.37 7.21 5.31
N THR A 317 9.06 7.01 5.16
CA THR A 317 8.49 5.88 4.40
C THR A 317 8.85 5.96 2.92
N ALA A 318 9.48 4.91 2.41
CA ALA A 318 9.73 4.71 0.98
C ALA A 318 9.74 3.23 0.65
N ILE A 319 8.98 2.82 -0.37
CA ILE A 319 8.85 1.40 -0.76
C ILE A 319 10.13 0.91 -1.41
N GLY A 320 10.64 -0.23 -0.93
CA GLY A 320 11.89 -0.83 -1.46
C GLY A 320 13.16 -0.15 -0.97
N LYS A 321 13.08 0.79 -0.04
CA LYS A 321 14.24 1.51 0.54
C LYS A 321 15.32 0.56 1.07
N ASP A 322 14.93 -0.59 1.60
CA ASP A 322 15.84 -1.64 2.10
C ASP A 322 16.76 -2.21 1.01
N LEU A 323 16.32 -2.27 -0.24
CA LEU A 323 17.11 -2.74 -1.40
C LEU A 323 17.96 -1.63 -2.07
N ALA A 324 17.67 -0.39 -1.78
CA ALA A 324 18.33 0.73 -2.42
C ALA A 324 19.81 0.87 -1.98
N SER A 325 20.65 1.41 -2.88
CA SER A 325 22.02 1.77 -2.53
C SER A 325 22.04 2.88 -1.45
N PRO A 326 23.16 3.08 -0.73
CA PRO A 326 23.28 4.18 0.23
C PRO A 326 22.96 5.55 -0.38
N GLU A 327 23.38 5.80 -1.63
CA GLU A 327 23.17 7.05 -2.35
C GLU A 327 21.69 7.27 -2.68
N VAL A 328 20.95 6.20 -3.01
CA VAL A 328 19.50 6.26 -3.26
C VAL A 328 18.75 6.41 -1.94
N LYS A 329 19.13 5.66 -0.90
CA LYS A 329 18.53 5.79 0.45
C LYS A 329 18.61 7.21 0.99
N ALA A 330 19.70 7.92 0.71
CA ALA A 330 19.90 9.30 1.12
C ALA A 330 19.02 10.31 0.36
N LYS A 331 18.32 9.91 -0.70
CA LYS A 331 17.51 10.80 -1.55
C LYS A 331 16.01 10.60 -1.42
N ILE A 332 15.56 9.49 -0.81
CA ILE A 332 14.15 9.09 -0.78
C ILE A 332 13.55 9.14 0.62
N GLY A 333 12.25 9.38 0.70
CA GLY A 333 11.49 9.36 1.96
C GLY A 333 11.75 10.58 2.84
N HIS A 334 11.94 11.77 2.27
CA HIS A 334 12.14 13.03 2.99
C HIS A 334 10.84 13.84 2.99
N TYR A 335 9.90 13.51 3.88
CA TYR A 335 8.56 14.12 3.89
C TYR A 335 8.57 15.60 4.26
N ASP A 336 9.54 16.07 5.01
CA ASP A 336 9.79 17.50 5.28
C ASP A 336 10.06 18.32 4.01
N VAL A 337 10.51 17.66 2.94
CA VAL A 337 10.76 18.24 1.62
C VAL A 337 9.65 17.87 0.63
N LEU A 338 9.26 16.59 0.58
CA LEU A 338 8.31 16.05 -0.38
C LEU A 338 6.93 16.74 -0.30
N GLY A 339 6.44 16.99 0.92
CA GLY A 339 5.18 17.71 1.11
C GLY A 339 5.17 19.08 0.43
N LYS A 340 6.24 19.86 0.59
CA LYS A 340 6.42 21.18 -0.01
C LYS A 340 6.57 21.13 -1.54
N GLN A 341 7.25 20.09 -2.04
CA GLN A 341 7.43 19.91 -3.49
C GLN A 341 6.10 19.58 -4.16
N VAL A 342 5.35 18.61 -3.62
CA VAL A 342 4.07 18.20 -4.20
C VAL A 342 3.00 19.26 -4.03
N ALA A 343 2.99 20.02 -2.92
CA ALA A 343 2.09 21.17 -2.77
C ALA A 343 2.21 22.18 -3.92
N LYS A 344 3.40 22.35 -4.48
CA LYS A 344 3.62 23.23 -5.64
C LYS A 344 3.11 22.65 -6.97
N LEU A 345 2.96 21.33 -7.06
CA LEU A 345 2.43 20.67 -8.26
C LEU A 345 0.91 20.68 -8.31
N ILE A 346 0.25 20.68 -7.16
CA ILE A 346 -1.22 20.62 -7.06
C ILE A 346 -1.82 22.03 -7.20
N PRO A 347 -2.70 22.30 -8.18
CA PRO A 347 -3.18 23.65 -8.47
C PRO A 347 -3.89 24.35 -7.31
N GLN A 348 -4.65 23.62 -6.50
CA GLN A 348 -5.42 24.13 -5.37
C GLN A 348 -5.01 23.44 -4.06
N SER A 349 -3.73 23.52 -3.72
CA SER A 349 -3.19 22.84 -2.54
C SER A 349 -3.20 23.73 -1.29
N THR A 350 -3.39 23.09 -0.16
CA THR A 350 -3.08 23.59 1.19
C THR A 350 -2.13 22.60 1.83
N LEU A 351 -1.03 23.05 2.43
CA LEU A 351 -0.09 22.20 3.16
C LEU A 351 -0.20 22.52 4.65
N VAL A 352 -0.38 21.48 5.46
CA VAL A 352 -0.25 21.52 6.92
C VAL A 352 0.83 20.54 7.32
N GLU A 353 1.87 21.05 7.95
CA GLU A 353 2.98 20.25 8.45
C GLU A 353 2.81 19.99 9.96
N PHE A 354 3.15 18.78 10.40
CA PHE A 354 3.21 18.39 11.80
C PHE A 354 4.66 18.09 12.16
N PRO A 355 5.43 19.10 12.63
CA PRO A 355 6.82 18.93 12.99
C PRO A 355 7.00 17.87 14.07
N GLY A 356 7.94 16.95 13.85
CA GLY A 356 8.25 15.86 14.77
C GLY A 356 7.24 14.73 14.81
N LEU A 357 6.18 14.72 13.96
CA LEU A 357 5.31 13.57 13.79
C LEU A 357 5.77 12.73 12.59
N GLY A 358 5.52 11.42 12.66
CA GLY A 358 5.90 10.45 11.65
C GLY A 358 4.82 10.21 10.61
N HIS A 359 4.68 8.94 10.21
CA HIS A 359 3.80 8.50 9.12
C HIS A 359 2.31 8.55 9.42
N ALA A 360 1.93 8.54 10.71
CA ALA A 360 0.54 8.44 11.14
C ALA A 360 0.12 9.57 12.10
N PRO A 361 0.19 10.86 11.70
CA PRO A 361 -0.12 11.99 12.58
C PRO A 361 -1.54 11.94 13.14
N GLN A 362 -2.50 11.31 12.44
CA GLN A 362 -3.86 11.07 12.92
C GLN A 362 -3.94 10.11 14.10
N MET A 363 -2.90 9.31 14.33
CA MET A 363 -2.79 8.37 15.44
C MET A 363 -1.85 8.90 16.54
N GLU A 364 -0.79 9.60 16.15
CA GLU A 364 0.20 10.14 17.07
C GLU A 364 -0.35 11.31 17.90
N GLU A 365 -1.01 12.27 17.23
CA GLU A 365 -1.54 13.50 17.83
C GLU A 365 -2.96 13.78 17.28
N PRO A 366 -3.96 12.94 17.59
CA PRO A 366 -5.29 12.99 16.97
C PRO A 366 -5.99 14.32 17.16
N ALA A 367 -5.85 14.97 18.32
CA ALA A 367 -6.49 16.27 18.58
C ALA A 367 -5.97 17.36 17.63
N LYS A 368 -4.66 17.46 17.46
CA LYS A 368 -4.00 18.43 16.57
C LYS A 368 -4.35 18.15 15.09
N PHE A 369 -4.32 16.86 14.73
CA PHE A 369 -4.68 16.41 13.39
C PHE A 369 -6.13 16.76 13.04
N HIS A 370 -7.09 16.41 13.91
CA HIS A 370 -8.51 16.66 13.65
C HIS A 370 -8.84 18.16 13.65
N GLN A 371 -8.17 18.96 14.48
CA GLN A 371 -8.33 20.43 14.43
C GLN A 371 -7.96 20.98 13.06
N ALA A 372 -6.83 20.56 12.49
CA ALA A 372 -6.39 20.99 11.17
C ALA A 372 -7.34 20.50 10.05
N LEU A 373 -7.70 19.22 10.09
CA LEU A 373 -8.59 18.61 9.10
C LEU A 373 -9.97 19.26 9.10
N LEU A 374 -10.62 19.36 10.26
CA LEU A 374 -11.97 19.95 10.38
C LEU A 374 -11.96 21.44 10.06
N GLY A 375 -10.94 22.17 10.47
CA GLY A 375 -10.76 23.57 10.11
C GLY A 375 -10.73 23.76 8.59
N TRP A 376 -10.01 22.93 7.87
CA TRP A 376 -9.93 22.99 6.42
C TRP A 376 -11.23 22.52 5.73
N LEU A 377 -11.81 21.40 6.15
CA LEU A 377 -13.06 20.87 5.58
C LEU A 377 -14.22 21.87 5.68
N ASN A 378 -14.27 22.67 6.75
CA ASN A 378 -15.32 23.66 6.98
C ASN A 378 -15.09 24.98 6.21
N ASN A 379 -13.83 25.36 5.98
CA ASN A 379 -13.48 26.65 5.37
C ASN A 379 -13.37 26.61 3.84
N SER A 380 -13.11 25.43 3.28
CA SER A 380 -13.05 25.27 1.83
C SER A 380 -14.50 25.16 1.31
N ASN A 381 -15.12 26.28 0.94
CA ASN A 381 -16.43 26.25 0.27
C ASN A 381 -16.32 25.37 -0.98
N PRO A 382 -17.17 24.34 -1.14
CA PRO A 382 -17.28 23.68 -2.44
C PRO A 382 -17.62 24.75 -3.47
N VAL A 383 -16.86 24.78 -4.56
CA VAL A 383 -17.19 25.61 -5.73
C VAL A 383 -18.62 25.23 -6.13
N ARG A 384 -19.55 26.15 -5.93
CA ARG A 384 -20.99 26.03 -6.27
C ARG A 384 -21.19 25.93 -7.77
#